data_da4634038509d66eaa6e584e821110a5
#
_entry.id   da4634038509d66eaa6e584e821110a5
#
_cell.length_a   1.000
_cell.length_b   1.000
_cell.length_c   1.000
_cell.angle_alpha   90.00
_cell.angle_beta   90.00
_cell.angle_gamma   90.00
#
_symmetry.space_group_name_H-M   'P 1'
#
loop_
_entity.id
_entity.type
_entity.pdbx_description
1 polymer ?
#
loop_
_entity_poly.entity_id
_entity_poly.type
_entity_poly.pdbx_seq_one_letter_code
_entity_poly.pdbx_strand_id
1 'polypeptide(L)'
;MAIEDSLPLTDRGDAILASTVLLLRDTARGPEVLLLKRNPNARNMADVWMFPGGKVDDDDSGPTELDRVLSAGLRELEEEAAISLSAEVLTHFSHWLTPAGMKRRFATWFFVAELPADAEVGVDGEEMVEAQWIRPGEAV
;
A
#
# COMPACT_ATOMS: atom_id res chain seq x y z
N MET A 1 -20.81 -3.44 0.84
CA MET A 1 -20.71 -2.71 2.03
C MET A 1 -19.92 -1.45 1.84
N ALA A 2 -20.36 -0.43 2.38
CA ALA A 2 -19.77 0.84 2.11
C ALA A 2 -18.86 1.29 3.23
N ILE A 3 -17.70 0.66 3.32
CA ILE A 3 -16.69 1.12 4.27
C ILE A 3 -16.33 2.55 3.97
N GLU A 4 -16.26 2.88 2.71
CA GLU A 4 -15.99 4.23 2.26
C GLU A 4 -17.01 5.25 2.74
N ASP A 5 -18.21 4.81 3.08
CA ASP A 5 -19.22 5.71 3.61
C ASP A 5 -18.97 6.08 5.07
N SER A 6 -18.26 5.24 5.79
CA SER A 6 -17.91 5.54 7.17
C SER A 6 -16.65 6.38 7.27
N LEU A 7 -15.99 6.55 6.16
CA LEU A 7 -14.87 7.39 6.00
C LEU A 7 -15.29 8.50 5.19
N PRO A 8 -15.12 9.52 4.96
CA PRO A 8 -13.84 10.06 5.03
C PRO A 8 -13.67 10.81 6.25
N LEU A 9 -12.54 10.86 6.55
CA LEU A 9 -12.12 11.94 7.25
C LEU A 9 -12.35 13.16 6.46
N THR A 10 -13.18 13.94 6.97
CA THR A 10 -13.79 14.99 6.27
C THR A 10 -12.85 15.98 5.66
N ASP A 11 -11.79 16.32 6.24
CA ASP A 11 -10.92 17.34 5.68
C ASP A 11 -9.48 16.95 5.89
N ARG A 12 -8.84 16.50 4.82
CA ARG A 12 -7.42 16.20 4.88
C ARG A 12 -6.56 17.45 4.72
N GLY A 13 -7.18 18.60 4.39
CA GLY A 13 -6.45 19.82 4.18
C GLY A 13 -5.38 19.67 3.10
N ASP A 14 -4.15 20.00 3.42
CA ASP A 14 -3.03 19.90 2.49
C ASP A 14 -2.28 18.57 2.60
N ALA A 15 -2.83 17.59 3.35
CA ALA A 15 -2.18 16.29 3.48
C ALA A 15 -2.10 15.58 2.11
N ILE A 16 -0.97 14.94 1.87
CA ILE A 16 -0.72 14.24 0.61
C ILE A 16 -1.49 12.93 0.59
N LEU A 17 -2.27 12.73 -0.45
CA LEU A 17 -3.06 11.52 -0.61
C LEU A 17 -2.13 10.35 -0.96
N ALA A 18 -2.29 9.23 -0.27
CA ALA A 18 -1.44 8.06 -0.46
C ALA A 18 -2.24 6.77 -0.32
N SER A 19 -1.68 5.68 -0.84
CA SER A 19 -2.30 4.37 -0.82
C SER A 19 -1.29 3.34 -0.31
N THR A 20 -1.75 2.43 0.54
CA THR A 20 -0.95 1.30 1.01
C THR A 20 -1.75 0.03 0.82
N VAL A 21 -1.10 -1.01 0.32
CA VAL A 21 -1.78 -2.28 0.04
C VAL A 21 -1.12 -3.41 0.84
N LEU A 22 -1.92 -4.07 1.67
CA LEU A 22 -1.47 -5.26 2.37
C LEU A 22 -1.85 -6.47 1.53
N LEU A 23 -0.84 -7.19 1.05
CA LEU A 23 -1.06 -8.41 0.30
C LEU A 23 -0.89 -9.60 1.22
N LEU A 24 -1.89 -10.45 1.26
CA LEU A 24 -1.91 -11.62 2.12
C LEU A 24 -1.88 -12.88 1.27
N ARG A 25 -1.24 -13.92 1.80
CA ARG A 25 -1.37 -15.26 1.24
C ARG A 25 -1.57 -16.22 2.38
N ASP A 26 -2.36 -17.27 2.14
CA ASP A 26 -2.59 -18.28 3.14
C ASP A 26 -1.63 -19.44 2.92
N THR A 27 -1.05 -19.95 4.00
CA THR A 27 -0.14 -21.08 3.95
C THR A 27 -0.55 -22.12 4.98
N ALA A 28 0.06 -23.29 4.92
CA ALA A 28 -0.21 -24.35 5.90
C ALA A 28 0.09 -23.93 7.34
N ARG A 29 0.90 -22.88 7.50
CA ARG A 29 1.28 -22.34 8.81
C ARG A 29 0.52 -21.07 9.17
N GLY A 30 -0.48 -20.71 8.40
CA GLY A 30 -1.29 -19.51 8.61
C GLY A 30 -0.98 -18.41 7.61
N PRO A 31 -1.62 -17.25 7.76
CA PRO A 31 -1.47 -16.17 6.79
C PRO A 31 -0.12 -15.50 6.89
N GLU A 32 0.38 -15.06 5.73
CA GLU A 32 1.59 -14.26 5.62
C GLU A 32 1.27 -12.96 4.91
N VAL A 33 2.04 -11.93 5.23
CA VAL A 33 1.90 -10.61 4.59
C VAL A 33 3.20 -10.27 3.87
N LEU A 34 3.05 -9.58 2.73
CA LEU A 34 4.21 -9.18 1.94
C LEU A 34 4.81 -7.87 2.46
N LEU A 35 6.12 -7.91 2.70
CA LEU A 35 6.91 -6.72 2.99
C LEU A 35 7.96 -6.54 1.91
N LEU A 36 8.22 -5.29 1.55
CA LEU A 36 9.26 -4.92 0.60
C LEU A 36 10.32 -4.09 1.31
N LYS A 37 11.57 -4.34 0.98
CA LYS A 37 12.67 -3.58 1.57
C LYS A 37 13.08 -2.45 0.65
N ARG A 38 13.06 -1.24 1.16
CA ARG A 38 13.44 -0.07 0.42
C ARG A 38 14.94 0.00 0.24
N ASN A 39 15.38 0.54 -0.90
CA ASN A 39 16.79 0.67 -1.23
C ASN A 39 17.54 1.40 -0.11
N PRO A 40 18.70 0.85 0.36
CA PRO A 40 19.49 1.51 1.39
C PRO A 40 19.97 2.91 1.00
N ASN A 41 20.02 3.22 -0.28
CA ASN A 41 20.45 4.52 -0.77
C ASN A 41 19.30 5.49 -1.02
N ALA A 42 18.08 5.13 -0.66
CA ALA A 42 16.93 6.00 -0.85
C ALA A 42 17.04 7.25 0.01
N ARG A 43 16.49 8.36 -0.48
CA ARG A 43 16.51 9.62 0.26
C ARG A 43 15.68 9.57 1.53
N ASN A 44 14.53 8.89 1.45
CA ASN A 44 13.61 8.79 2.56
C ASN A 44 13.39 7.34 2.91
N MET A 45 13.35 7.04 4.20
CA MET A 45 13.05 5.70 4.70
C MET A 45 13.97 4.62 4.11
N ALA A 46 15.25 4.95 3.97
CA ALA A 46 16.22 4.02 3.42
C ALA A 46 16.33 2.75 4.27
N ASP A 47 16.45 1.61 3.62
CA ASP A 47 16.68 0.32 4.27
C ASP A 47 15.55 -0.12 5.21
N VAL A 48 14.35 0.37 4.99
CA VAL A 48 13.17 0.05 5.81
C VAL A 48 12.30 -0.97 5.10
N TRP A 49 11.77 -1.92 5.86
CA TRP A 49 10.76 -2.84 5.37
C TRP A 49 9.40 -2.18 5.45
N MET A 50 8.62 -2.28 4.40
CA MET A 50 7.35 -1.59 4.32
C MET A 50 6.36 -2.35 3.44
N PHE A 51 5.08 -2.01 3.58
CA PHE A 51 4.06 -2.51 2.67
C PHE A 51 4.16 -1.79 1.32
N PRO A 52 3.74 -2.45 0.23
CA PRO A 52 3.64 -1.77 -1.06
C PRO A 52 2.71 -0.57 -0.99
N GLY A 53 3.06 0.46 -1.73
CA GLY A 53 2.22 1.65 -1.80
C GLY A 53 3.00 2.91 -2.09
N GLY A 54 2.31 4.03 -2.14
CA GLY A 54 2.94 5.30 -2.39
C GLY A 54 1.93 6.43 -2.55
N LYS A 55 2.45 7.59 -2.87
CA LYS A 55 1.62 8.79 -3.09
C LYS A 55 0.79 8.65 -4.35
N VAL A 56 -0.36 9.30 -4.34
CA VAL A 56 -1.18 9.46 -5.55
C VAL A 56 -0.47 10.45 -6.46
N ASP A 57 -0.29 10.08 -7.72
CA ASP A 57 0.27 10.95 -8.74
C ASP A 57 -0.84 11.66 -9.49
N ASP A 58 -0.48 12.70 -10.24
CA ASP A 58 -1.45 13.41 -11.08
C ASP A 58 -2.07 12.50 -12.14
N ASP A 59 -1.33 11.48 -12.55
CA ASP A 59 -1.82 10.51 -13.54
C ASP A 59 -2.78 9.49 -12.95
N ASP A 60 -2.83 9.35 -11.64
CA ASP A 60 -3.80 8.47 -10.99
C ASP A 60 -5.17 9.12 -11.06
N SER A 61 -6.02 8.56 -11.88
CA SER A 61 -7.25 9.23 -12.28
C SER A 61 -8.50 8.55 -11.71
N GLY A 62 -9.57 9.31 -11.75
CA GLY A 62 -10.89 8.85 -11.34
C GLY A 62 -11.69 10.01 -10.77
N PRO A 63 -13.03 9.88 -10.76
CA PRO A 63 -13.89 10.97 -10.30
C PRO A 63 -13.88 11.18 -8.79
N THR A 64 -13.42 10.21 -8.02
CA THR A 64 -13.43 10.31 -6.56
C THR A 64 -12.03 10.06 -5.98
N GLU A 65 -11.83 10.43 -4.71
CA GLU A 65 -10.60 10.11 -4.03
C GLU A 65 -10.37 8.60 -3.97
N LEU A 66 -11.44 7.83 -3.74
CA LEU A 66 -11.32 6.37 -3.73
C LEU A 66 -10.76 5.84 -5.04
N ASP A 67 -11.27 6.33 -6.16
CA ASP A 67 -10.77 5.91 -7.48
C ASP A 67 -9.29 6.23 -7.64
N ARG A 68 -8.87 7.39 -7.18
CA ARG A 68 -7.49 7.84 -7.32
C ARG A 68 -6.54 7.03 -6.43
N VAL A 69 -6.92 6.74 -5.18
CA VAL A 69 -6.07 5.92 -4.30
C VAL A 69 -6.03 4.46 -4.75
N LEU A 70 -7.12 3.94 -5.32
CA LEU A 70 -7.12 2.61 -5.91
C LEU A 70 -6.15 2.55 -7.08
N SER A 71 -6.22 3.54 -7.96
CA SER A 71 -5.33 3.64 -9.11
C SER A 71 -3.86 3.69 -8.67
N ALA A 72 -3.56 4.49 -7.66
CA ALA A 72 -2.22 4.61 -7.14
C ALA A 72 -1.73 3.30 -6.54
N GLY A 73 -2.56 2.64 -5.74
CA GLY A 73 -2.21 1.37 -5.13
C GLY A 73 -1.92 0.29 -6.16
N LEU A 74 -2.75 0.19 -7.19
CA LEU A 74 -2.55 -0.78 -8.26
C LEU A 74 -1.28 -0.50 -9.05
N ARG A 75 -1.01 0.77 -9.34
CA ARG A 75 0.21 1.17 -10.05
C ARG A 75 1.45 0.82 -9.25
N GLU A 76 1.45 1.16 -7.96
CA GLU A 76 2.60 0.88 -7.10
C GLU A 76 2.85 -0.62 -6.95
N LEU A 77 1.79 -1.44 -6.91
CA LEU A 77 1.97 -2.90 -6.88
C LEU A 77 2.72 -3.39 -8.12
N GLU A 78 2.39 -2.86 -9.29
CA GLU A 78 3.09 -3.25 -10.50
C GLU A 78 4.53 -2.75 -10.50
N GLU A 79 4.75 -1.52 -10.10
CA GLU A 79 6.09 -0.94 -10.09
C GLU A 79 7.01 -1.56 -9.05
N GLU A 80 6.50 -1.78 -7.84
CA GLU A 80 7.32 -2.20 -6.72
C GLU A 80 7.42 -3.71 -6.57
N ALA A 81 6.40 -4.44 -6.97
CA ALA A 81 6.30 -5.88 -6.70
C ALA A 81 5.99 -6.73 -7.92
N ALA A 82 5.79 -6.12 -9.09
CA ALA A 82 5.42 -6.82 -10.33
C ALA A 82 4.13 -7.62 -10.18
N ILE A 83 3.18 -7.07 -9.43
CA ILE A 83 1.88 -7.71 -9.21
C ILE A 83 0.80 -6.88 -9.86
N SER A 84 0.02 -7.52 -10.74
CA SER A 84 -1.10 -6.89 -11.44
C SER A 84 -2.40 -7.39 -10.86
N LEU A 85 -3.21 -6.49 -10.32
CA LEU A 85 -4.52 -6.80 -9.77
C LEU A 85 -5.56 -5.84 -10.33
N SER A 86 -6.83 -6.23 -10.24
CA SER A 86 -7.92 -5.30 -10.54
C SER A 86 -8.42 -4.65 -9.24
N ALA A 87 -9.03 -3.50 -9.38
CA ALA A 87 -9.53 -2.76 -8.22
C ALA A 87 -10.54 -3.56 -7.40
N GLU A 88 -11.24 -4.47 -8.05
CA GLU A 88 -12.30 -5.25 -7.41
C GLU A 88 -11.79 -6.18 -6.32
N VAL A 89 -10.51 -6.58 -6.38
CA VAL A 89 -9.97 -7.47 -5.37
C VAL A 89 -9.35 -6.73 -4.19
N LEU A 90 -9.31 -5.41 -4.24
CA LEU A 90 -8.81 -4.60 -3.13
C LEU A 90 -9.97 -4.21 -2.22
N THR A 91 -9.83 -4.49 -0.93
CA THR A 91 -10.81 -4.09 0.07
C THR A 91 -10.23 -2.99 0.94
N HIS A 92 -10.91 -1.85 0.97
CA HIS A 92 -10.52 -0.74 1.83
C HIS A 92 -10.89 -1.07 3.28
N PHE A 93 -9.93 -0.96 4.19
CA PHE A 93 -10.19 -1.34 5.58
C PHE A 93 -9.73 -0.30 6.61
N SER A 94 -8.92 0.67 6.24
CA SER A 94 -8.45 1.67 7.20
C SER A 94 -8.04 2.96 6.50
N HIS A 95 -7.95 4.00 7.27
CA HIS A 95 -7.61 5.33 6.77
C HIS A 95 -6.87 6.08 7.88
N TRP A 96 -5.71 6.61 7.57
CA TRP A 96 -4.90 7.32 8.55
C TRP A 96 -4.55 8.70 8.02
N LEU A 97 -4.72 9.70 8.90
CA LEU A 97 -4.33 11.07 8.59
C LEU A 97 -3.28 11.50 9.59
N THR A 98 -2.12 11.93 9.07
CA THR A 98 -1.06 12.46 9.91
C THR A 98 -1.60 13.65 10.71
N PRO A 99 -1.31 13.76 12.01
CA PRO A 99 -1.81 14.85 12.83
C PRO A 99 -1.41 16.21 12.31
N ALA A 100 -2.26 17.20 12.57
CA ALA A 100 -1.95 18.58 12.24
C ALA A 100 -0.71 19.04 13.01
N GLY A 101 0.06 19.92 12.41
CA GLY A 101 1.29 20.41 13.00
C GLY A 101 2.55 19.62 12.63
N MET A 102 2.37 18.44 12.06
CA MET A 102 3.51 17.70 11.55
C MET A 102 3.98 18.32 10.24
N LYS A 103 5.28 18.24 10.01
CA LYS A 103 5.90 18.92 8.88
C LYS A 103 5.46 18.35 7.53
N ARG A 104 5.29 17.05 7.45
CA ARG A 104 4.85 16.37 6.24
C ARG A 104 3.69 15.46 6.60
N ARG A 105 2.54 15.74 6.01
CA ARG A 105 1.32 15.03 6.34
C ARG A 105 0.84 14.19 5.17
N PHE A 106 0.37 12.99 5.51
CA PHE A 106 -0.23 12.07 4.53
C PHE A 106 -1.63 11.70 4.97
N ALA A 107 -2.51 11.58 4.00
CA ALA A 107 -3.81 10.95 4.15
C ALA A 107 -3.73 9.61 3.44
N THR A 108 -3.58 8.53 4.19
CA THR A 108 -3.29 7.22 3.64
C THR A 108 -4.49 6.31 3.72
N TRP A 109 -4.87 5.74 2.59
CA TRP A 109 -5.92 4.74 2.49
C TRP A 109 -5.28 3.37 2.44
N PHE A 110 -5.77 2.45 3.29
CA PHE A 110 -5.23 1.10 3.41
C PHE A 110 -6.17 0.09 2.79
N PHE A 111 -5.62 -0.73 1.91
CA PHE A 111 -6.35 -1.80 1.24
C PHE A 111 -5.73 -3.14 1.57
N VAL A 112 -6.52 -4.19 1.47
CA VAL A 112 -6.05 -5.56 1.64
C VAL A 112 -6.54 -6.40 0.46
N ALA A 113 -5.70 -7.34 0.03
CA ALA A 113 -6.06 -8.32 -0.98
C ALA A 113 -5.36 -9.63 -0.69
N GLU A 114 -6.02 -10.73 -1.02
CA GLU A 114 -5.44 -12.05 -0.87
C GLU A 114 -4.92 -12.54 -2.20
N LEU A 115 -3.71 -13.12 -2.20
CA LEU A 115 -3.08 -13.70 -3.37
C LEU A 115 -3.00 -15.21 -3.21
N PRO A 116 -2.93 -15.96 -4.34
CA PRO A 116 -2.61 -17.38 -4.28
C PRO A 116 -1.26 -17.61 -3.61
N ALA A 117 -1.11 -18.75 -2.95
CA ALA A 117 0.13 -19.06 -2.23
C ALA A 117 1.34 -19.12 -3.15
N ASP A 118 1.13 -19.38 -4.45
CA ASP A 118 2.20 -19.47 -5.44
C ASP A 118 2.41 -18.17 -6.21
N ALA A 119 1.80 -17.07 -5.80
CA ALA A 119 1.98 -15.79 -6.46
C ALA A 119 3.46 -15.38 -6.45
N GLU A 120 3.94 -14.93 -7.60
CA GLU A 120 5.32 -14.49 -7.74
C GLU A 120 5.43 -12.98 -7.53
N VAL A 121 6.48 -12.57 -6.84
CA VAL A 121 6.76 -11.17 -6.56
C VAL A 121 8.12 -10.83 -7.15
N GLY A 122 8.19 -9.71 -7.87
CA GLY A 122 9.44 -9.25 -8.45
C GLY A 122 9.70 -7.79 -8.10
N VAL A 123 10.77 -7.56 -7.34
CA VAL A 123 11.17 -6.17 -7.04
C VAL A 123 11.90 -5.56 -8.22
N ASP A 124 11.84 -4.23 -8.35
CA ASP A 124 12.50 -3.54 -9.46
C ASP A 124 14.02 -3.42 -9.25
N GLY A 125 14.50 -3.63 -8.03
CA GLY A 125 15.93 -3.54 -7.74
C GLY A 125 16.45 -2.12 -7.57
N GLU A 126 15.63 -1.14 -7.79
CA GLU A 126 16.00 0.27 -7.67
C GLU A 126 15.34 0.92 -6.47
N GLU A 127 14.04 0.99 -6.46
CA GLU A 127 13.29 1.54 -5.34
C GLU A 127 13.14 0.52 -4.23
N MET A 128 12.77 -0.70 -4.60
CA MET A 128 12.68 -1.84 -3.67
C MET A 128 13.70 -2.90 -4.07
N VAL A 129 14.43 -3.41 -3.11
CA VAL A 129 15.55 -4.34 -3.38
C VAL A 129 15.29 -5.77 -2.91
N GLU A 130 14.35 -5.98 -1.99
CA GLU A 130 14.00 -7.30 -1.49
C GLU A 130 12.52 -7.39 -1.23
N ALA A 131 12.00 -8.62 -1.28
CA ALA A 131 10.62 -8.91 -0.91
C ALA A 131 10.62 -10.11 0.04
N GLN A 132 9.74 -10.08 1.03
CA GLN A 132 9.63 -11.15 1.99
C GLN A 132 8.18 -11.36 2.39
N TRP A 133 7.75 -12.61 2.40
CA TRP A 133 6.49 -13.00 3.01
C TRP A 133 6.76 -13.37 4.45
N ILE A 134 6.01 -12.77 5.37
CA ILE A 134 6.26 -12.97 6.79
C ILE A 134 4.94 -13.13 7.53
N ARG A 135 4.91 -14.00 8.54
CA ARG A 135 3.74 -14.10 9.40
C ARG A 135 3.68 -12.84 10.28
N PRO A 136 2.49 -12.27 10.50
CA PRO A 136 2.38 -11.03 11.27
C PRO A 136 3.07 -11.07 12.63
N GLY A 137 3.02 -12.21 13.32
CA GLY A 137 3.66 -12.34 14.62
C GLY A 137 5.19 -12.25 14.57
N GLU A 138 5.77 -12.49 13.40
CA GLU A 138 7.22 -12.43 13.20
C GLU A 138 7.68 -11.05 12.74
N ALA A 139 6.74 -10.18 12.36
CA ALA A 139 7.04 -8.85 11.87
C ALA A 139 7.29 -7.84 13.00
N VAL A 140 7.06 -8.25 14.22
CA VAL A 140 7.14 -7.36 15.39
C VAL A 140 8.56 -7.28 15.90
#